data_329359fec0291632008a892c939f4ae9
#
_entry.id   329359fec0291632008a892c939f4ae9
#
_cell.length_a   1.000
_cell.length_b   1.000
_cell.length_c   1.000
_cell.angle_alpha   90.00
_cell.angle_beta   90.00
_cell.angle_gamma   90.00
#
_symmetry.space_group_name_H-M   'P 1'
#
loop_
_entity.id
_entity.type
_entity.pdbx_description
1 polymer ?
#
loop_
_entity_poly.entity_id
_entity_poly.type
_entity_poly.pdbx_seq_one_letter_code
_entity_poly.pdbx_strand_id
1 'polypeptide(L)'
;MKKLALTTLLLVIVSCGGSDSSSDVPADSDFVAPTGVAGEIAKVVCEPLSSLWQKSPSEIKESWQCKRDGKQIDFDIYVSEVEKQRVSDEALALLGTTGSDQTWADTPILCGSKWTMGVADLKTRDALIADLNSAGVDAATC
;
A
#
# COMPACT_ATOMS: atom_id res chain seq x y z
N MET A 1 43.82 -49.46 32.87
CA MET A 1 42.55 -49.53 32.19
C MET A 1 41.78 -48.21 32.53
N LYS A 2 41.93 -47.20 31.69
CA LYS A 2 41.24 -45.91 31.90
C LYS A 2 40.20 -45.78 30.77
N LYS A 3 38.92 -45.75 31.15
CA LYS A 3 37.80 -45.57 30.23
C LYS A 3 37.66 -44.09 29.92
N LEU A 4 37.89 -43.71 28.65
CA LEU A 4 37.52 -42.36 28.15
C LEU A 4 36.02 -42.31 27.95
N ALA A 5 35.35 -41.39 28.63
CA ALA A 5 33.99 -41.04 28.36
C ALA A 5 33.96 -39.99 27.24
N LEU A 6 33.35 -40.34 26.12
CA LEU A 6 33.14 -39.46 24.99
C LEU A 6 31.87 -38.64 25.23
N THR A 7 32.03 -37.35 25.57
CA THR A 7 30.91 -36.43 25.75
C THR A 7 30.51 -35.87 24.39
N THR A 8 29.40 -36.33 23.90
CA THR A 8 28.81 -35.84 22.63
C THR A 8 28.16 -34.46 22.89
N LEU A 9 28.80 -33.41 22.38
CA LEU A 9 28.26 -32.04 22.41
C LEU A 9 27.21 -31.89 21.31
N LEU A 10 25.94 -31.86 21.69
CA LEU A 10 24.84 -31.57 20.77
C LEU A 10 24.84 -30.05 20.46
N LEU A 11 25.28 -29.68 19.26
CA LEU A 11 25.12 -28.33 18.73
C LEU A 11 23.66 -28.14 18.34
N VAL A 12 22.90 -27.41 19.15
CA VAL A 12 21.59 -26.90 18.75
C VAL A 12 21.81 -25.68 17.84
N ILE A 13 21.66 -25.88 16.54
CA ILE A 13 21.62 -24.79 15.58
C ILE A 13 20.26 -24.12 15.73
N VAL A 14 20.22 -23.01 16.48
CA VAL A 14 19.07 -22.11 16.44
C VAL A 14 19.10 -21.40 15.09
N SER A 15 18.33 -21.94 14.15
CA SER A 15 18.00 -21.26 12.90
C SER A 15 17.17 -20.02 13.24
N CYS A 16 17.82 -18.85 13.25
CA CYS A 16 17.11 -17.58 13.16
C CYS A 16 16.43 -17.53 11.78
N GLY A 17 15.18 -17.99 11.73
CA GLY A 17 14.32 -17.82 10.59
C GLY A 17 14.15 -16.34 10.34
N GLY A 18 14.63 -15.87 9.20
CA GLY A 18 14.34 -14.52 8.70
C GLY A 18 12.83 -14.34 8.65
N SER A 19 12.36 -13.27 9.29
CA SER A 19 10.98 -12.82 9.16
C SER A 19 10.80 -12.28 7.75
N ASP A 20 10.44 -13.14 6.82
CA ASP A 20 9.74 -12.73 5.63
C ASP A 20 8.43 -12.14 6.13
N SER A 21 8.34 -10.83 6.12
CA SER A 21 7.08 -10.11 6.27
C SER A 21 6.28 -10.32 4.99
N SER A 22 5.87 -11.55 4.76
CA SER A 22 4.75 -11.87 3.91
C SER A 22 3.55 -11.26 4.60
N SER A 23 3.09 -10.12 4.10
CA SER A 23 1.78 -9.60 4.45
C SER A 23 0.78 -10.67 4.01
N ASP A 24 0.42 -11.55 4.95
CA ASP A 24 -0.60 -12.55 4.74
C ASP A 24 -1.91 -11.82 4.41
N VAL A 25 -2.22 -11.78 3.13
CA VAL A 25 -3.58 -11.49 2.67
C VAL A 25 -4.45 -12.60 3.28
N PRO A 26 -5.43 -12.29 4.13
CA PRO A 26 -6.27 -13.31 4.73
C PRO A 26 -6.96 -14.09 3.62
N ALA A 27 -6.63 -15.39 3.51
CA ALA A 27 -7.10 -16.24 2.42
C ALA A 27 -8.60 -16.59 2.51
N ASP A 28 -9.33 -16.09 3.52
CA ASP A 28 -10.68 -16.57 3.84
C ASP A 28 -11.59 -15.52 4.50
N SER A 29 -11.39 -14.23 4.21
CA SER A 29 -12.41 -13.25 4.52
C SER A 29 -13.34 -13.12 3.32
N ASP A 30 -14.65 -13.16 3.53
CA ASP A 30 -15.66 -12.85 2.53
C ASP A 30 -15.25 -11.57 1.80
N PHE A 31 -14.77 -11.73 0.56
CA PHE A 31 -14.28 -10.60 -0.25
C PHE A 31 -15.47 -9.67 -0.51
N VAL A 32 -15.54 -8.59 0.21
CA VAL A 32 -16.51 -7.52 -0.03
C VAL A 32 -15.86 -6.53 -1.00
N ALA A 33 -16.30 -6.59 -2.25
CA ALA A 33 -15.83 -5.64 -3.26
C ALA A 33 -16.22 -4.20 -2.83
N PRO A 34 -15.30 -3.24 -2.91
CA PRO A 34 -15.62 -1.85 -2.63
C PRO A 34 -16.66 -1.34 -3.64
N THR A 35 -17.46 -0.37 -3.21
CA THR A 35 -18.46 0.30 -4.04
C THR A 35 -18.07 1.74 -4.34
N GLY A 36 -18.79 2.40 -5.24
CA GLY A 36 -18.53 3.80 -5.62
C GLY A 36 -17.11 3.99 -6.16
N VAL A 37 -16.49 5.12 -5.82
CA VAL A 37 -15.15 5.49 -6.33
C VAL A 37 -14.08 4.45 -6.01
N ALA A 38 -14.11 3.86 -4.82
CA ALA A 38 -13.16 2.79 -4.45
C ALA A 38 -13.29 1.58 -5.38
N GLY A 39 -14.52 1.19 -5.73
CA GLY A 39 -14.78 0.09 -6.66
C GLY A 39 -14.36 0.40 -8.09
N GLU A 40 -14.53 1.63 -8.55
CA GLU A 40 -14.09 2.08 -9.88
C GLU A 40 -12.56 2.09 -9.97
N ILE A 41 -11.88 2.63 -8.97
CA ILE A 41 -10.42 2.60 -8.86
C ILE A 41 -9.92 1.16 -8.88
N ALA A 42 -10.46 0.30 -8.01
CA ALA A 42 -10.01 -1.07 -7.86
C ALA A 42 -10.10 -1.88 -9.19
N LYS A 43 -11.14 -1.67 -9.98
CA LYS A 43 -11.29 -2.33 -11.30
C LYS A 43 -10.19 -1.97 -12.29
N VAL A 44 -9.63 -0.76 -12.17
CA VAL A 44 -8.58 -0.27 -13.07
C VAL A 44 -7.20 -0.67 -12.57
N VAL A 45 -6.98 -0.57 -11.24
CA VAL A 45 -5.62 -0.66 -10.68
C VAL A 45 -5.28 -2.02 -10.08
N CYS A 46 -6.28 -2.81 -9.65
CA CYS A 46 -6.04 -4.07 -8.94
C CYS A 46 -6.12 -5.27 -9.88
N GLU A 47 -5.05 -6.03 -9.97
CA GLU A 47 -4.99 -7.28 -10.74
C GLU A 47 -4.38 -8.41 -9.90
N PRO A 48 -5.13 -9.50 -9.67
CA PRO A 48 -6.58 -9.63 -9.83
C PRO A 48 -7.35 -8.85 -8.74
N LEU A 49 -8.64 -8.58 -8.96
CA LEU A 49 -9.49 -7.95 -7.93
C LEU A 49 -9.49 -8.73 -6.60
N SER A 50 -9.30 -10.06 -6.66
CA SER A 50 -9.17 -10.91 -5.47
C SER A 50 -7.95 -10.60 -4.61
N SER A 51 -6.97 -9.81 -5.10
CA SER A 51 -5.85 -9.33 -4.30
C SER A 51 -6.18 -8.08 -3.49
N LEU A 52 -7.36 -7.51 -3.68
CA LEU A 52 -7.82 -6.32 -2.99
C LEU A 52 -8.30 -6.67 -1.57
N TRP A 53 -7.90 -5.89 -0.60
CA TRP A 53 -8.37 -6.00 0.78
C TRP A 53 -8.43 -4.64 1.46
N GLN A 54 -9.39 -4.50 2.39
CA GLN A 54 -9.55 -3.32 3.20
C GLN A 54 -8.57 -3.35 4.37
N LYS A 55 -7.69 -2.36 4.47
CA LYS A 55 -6.60 -2.34 5.43
C LYS A 55 -7.08 -1.91 6.83
N SER A 56 -7.53 -0.69 6.97
CA SER A 56 -7.97 -0.14 8.26
C SER A 56 -8.89 1.04 8.00
N PRO A 57 -10.21 0.84 8.00
CA PRO A 57 -11.13 1.95 7.88
C PRO A 57 -11.03 2.84 9.13
N SER A 58 -11.16 4.14 8.94
CA SER A 58 -11.25 5.13 10.01
C SER A 58 -12.45 6.03 9.78
N GLU A 59 -12.74 6.92 10.76
CA GLU A 59 -13.84 7.87 10.61
C GLU A 59 -13.63 8.87 9.46
N ILE A 60 -12.38 9.06 9.02
CA ILE A 60 -12.02 10.03 7.98
C ILE A 60 -11.70 9.40 6.63
N LYS A 61 -11.36 8.12 6.59
CA LYS A 61 -10.99 7.43 5.34
C LYS A 61 -11.18 5.92 5.38
N GLU A 62 -11.34 5.33 4.19
CA GLU A 62 -11.18 3.90 3.94
C GLU A 62 -9.83 3.66 3.28
N SER A 63 -9.06 2.70 3.79
CA SER A 63 -7.75 2.34 3.24
C SER A 63 -7.83 0.97 2.57
N TRP A 64 -7.40 0.89 1.33
CA TRP A 64 -7.42 -0.32 0.50
C TRP A 64 -6.02 -0.64 0.00
N GLN A 65 -5.74 -1.91 -0.17
CA GLN A 65 -4.49 -2.40 -0.71
C GLN A 65 -4.73 -3.50 -1.73
N CYS A 66 -3.98 -3.47 -2.83
CA CYS A 66 -3.98 -4.54 -3.82
C CYS A 66 -2.62 -4.67 -4.50
N LYS A 67 -2.52 -5.59 -5.45
CA LYS A 67 -1.32 -5.78 -6.27
C LYS A 67 -1.63 -5.55 -7.75
N ARG A 68 -0.67 -4.95 -8.46
CA ARG A 68 -0.63 -4.86 -9.93
C ARG A 68 0.80 -5.15 -10.39
N ASP A 69 0.98 -6.06 -11.33
CA ASP A 69 2.30 -6.48 -11.84
C ASP A 69 3.29 -6.87 -10.73
N GLY A 70 2.79 -7.53 -9.68
CA GLY A 70 3.57 -7.93 -8.51
C GLY A 70 3.94 -6.79 -7.56
N LYS A 71 3.61 -5.53 -7.89
CA LYS A 71 3.84 -4.35 -7.04
C LYS A 71 2.61 -4.04 -6.20
N GLN A 72 2.84 -3.62 -4.97
CA GLN A 72 1.78 -3.20 -4.07
C GLN A 72 1.28 -1.81 -4.44
N ILE A 73 -0.03 -1.63 -4.39
CA ILE A 73 -0.73 -0.36 -4.53
C ILE A 73 -1.56 -0.15 -3.27
N ASP A 74 -1.40 1.01 -2.65
CA ASP A 74 -2.18 1.45 -1.51
C ASP A 74 -3.00 2.67 -1.92
N PHE A 75 -4.31 2.68 -1.62
CA PHE A 75 -5.14 3.86 -1.86
C PHE A 75 -6.13 4.11 -0.73
N ASP A 76 -6.34 5.39 -0.47
CA ASP A 76 -7.22 5.90 0.57
C ASP A 76 -8.38 6.67 -0.06
N ILE A 77 -9.61 6.40 0.40
CA ILE A 77 -10.82 7.14 0.04
C ILE A 77 -11.25 7.95 1.25
N TYR A 78 -11.33 9.25 1.10
CA TYR A 78 -11.69 10.18 2.17
C TYR A 78 -13.19 10.49 2.19
N VAL A 79 -13.73 10.77 3.36
CA VAL A 79 -15.15 11.16 3.52
C VAL A 79 -15.46 12.49 2.83
N SER A 80 -14.46 13.39 2.72
CA SER A 80 -14.57 14.66 2.04
C SER A 80 -13.24 15.12 1.43
N GLU A 81 -13.32 16.05 0.50
CA GLU A 81 -12.14 16.72 -0.07
C GLU A 81 -11.38 17.53 0.98
N VAL A 82 -12.09 18.13 1.93
CA VAL A 82 -11.49 18.87 3.04
C VAL A 82 -10.62 17.97 3.91
N GLU A 83 -11.10 16.76 4.24
CA GLU A 83 -10.29 15.78 5.01
C GLU A 83 -9.09 15.30 4.21
N LYS A 84 -9.24 15.05 2.91
CA LYS A 84 -8.11 14.71 2.05
C LYS A 84 -7.06 15.81 2.10
N GLN A 85 -7.46 17.07 1.90
CA GLN A 85 -6.55 18.21 1.91
C GLN A 85 -5.82 18.33 3.24
N ARG A 86 -6.55 18.25 4.36
CA ARG A 86 -5.96 18.30 5.69
C ARG A 86 -4.88 17.23 5.91
N VAL A 87 -5.17 15.98 5.56
CA VAL A 87 -4.20 14.86 5.68
C VAL A 87 -3.00 15.07 4.75
N SER A 88 -3.23 15.57 3.54
CA SER A 88 -2.16 15.87 2.59
C SER A 88 -1.24 17.00 3.10
N ASP A 89 -1.79 18.06 3.66
CA ASP A 89 -1.03 19.18 4.23
C ASP A 89 -0.19 18.72 5.45
N GLU A 90 -0.77 17.88 6.31
CA GLU A 90 -0.03 17.27 7.44
C GLU A 90 1.14 16.41 6.94
N ALA A 91 0.94 15.60 5.89
CA ALA A 91 1.99 14.78 5.31
C ALA A 91 3.13 15.63 4.69
N LEU A 92 2.79 16.71 3.96
CA LEU A 92 3.77 17.66 3.44
C LEU A 92 4.56 18.36 4.54
N ALA A 93 3.88 18.77 5.62
CA ALA A 93 4.54 19.40 6.76
C ALA A 93 5.58 18.47 7.40
N LEU A 94 5.28 17.17 7.48
CA LEU A 94 6.22 16.16 7.96
C LEU A 94 7.43 15.98 7.03
N LEU A 95 7.21 15.96 5.71
CA LEU A 95 8.30 15.90 4.72
C LEU A 95 9.21 17.13 4.80
N GLY A 96 8.64 18.33 4.93
CA GLY A 96 9.40 19.58 5.10
C GLY A 96 10.27 19.60 6.35
N THR A 97 9.87 18.96 7.45
CA THR A 97 10.68 18.86 8.67
C THR A 97 11.90 17.94 8.53
N THR A 98 11.93 17.06 7.55
CA THR A 98 13.07 16.19 7.25
C THR A 98 14.14 16.86 6.38
N GLY A 99 13.94 18.14 5.99
CA GLY A 99 14.88 18.89 5.17
C GLY A 99 14.93 18.47 3.71
N SER A 100 13.92 17.75 3.23
CA SER A 100 13.79 17.40 1.81
C SER A 100 13.00 18.50 1.08
N ASP A 101 13.55 19.00 -0.03
CA ASP A 101 12.84 19.91 -0.95
C ASP A 101 11.82 19.13 -1.84
N GLN A 102 11.35 17.97 -1.39
CA GLN A 102 10.41 17.15 -2.14
C GLN A 102 9.06 17.85 -2.28
N THR A 103 8.58 17.88 -3.50
CA THR A 103 7.22 18.32 -3.84
C THR A 103 6.35 17.11 -4.17
N TRP A 104 5.02 17.29 -4.19
CA TRP A 104 4.11 16.23 -4.65
C TRP A 104 4.43 15.77 -6.08
N ALA A 105 4.96 16.67 -6.94
CA ALA A 105 5.34 16.34 -8.31
C ALA A 105 6.45 15.27 -8.37
N ASP A 106 7.32 15.23 -7.37
CA ASP A 106 8.45 14.32 -7.28
C ASP A 106 8.14 13.05 -6.48
N THR A 107 6.90 12.90 -5.99
CA THR A 107 6.46 11.73 -5.24
C THR A 107 5.67 10.77 -6.12
N PRO A 108 5.77 9.45 -5.91
CA PRO A 108 4.98 8.45 -6.62
C PRO A 108 3.56 8.35 -6.04
N ILE A 109 2.88 9.50 -5.93
CA ILE A 109 1.52 9.63 -5.42
C ILE A 109 0.64 10.30 -6.48
N LEU A 110 -0.55 9.76 -6.67
CA LEU A 110 -1.59 10.34 -7.51
C LEU A 110 -2.88 10.51 -6.71
N CYS A 111 -3.74 11.40 -7.15
CA CYS A 111 -4.97 11.71 -6.43
C CYS A 111 -6.13 12.14 -7.34
N GLY A 112 -7.33 12.00 -6.82
CA GLY A 112 -8.53 12.67 -7.30
C GLY A 112 -9.14 13.55 -6.22
N SER A 113 -10.40 13.97 -6.38
CA SER A 113 -11.03 14.92 -5.45
C SER A 113 -11.09 14.40 -4.01
N LYS A 114 -11.38 13.10 -3.82
CA LYS A 114 -11.59 12.50 -2.50
C LYS A 114 -10.71 11.27 -2.25
N TRP A 115 -9.65 11.08 -2.98
CA TRP A 115 -8.78 9.91 -2.82
C TRP A 115 -7.33 10.22 -3.12
N THR A 116 -6.45 9.42 -2.54
CA THR A 116 -5.01 9.40 -2.83
C THR A 116 -4.54 7.97 -3.06
N MET A 117 -3.48 7.80 -3.82
CA MET A 117 -2.90 6.49 -4.11
C MET A 117 -1.38 6.58 -4.13
N GLY A 118 -0.72 5.71 -3.37
CA GLY A 118 0.72 5.50 -3.40
C GLY A 118 1.09 4.36 -4.34
N VAL A 119 2.13 4.55 -5.13
CA VAL A 119 2.64 3.57 -6.09
C VAL A 119 4.16 3.44 -6.01
N ALA A 120 4.74 2.47 -6.71
CA ALA A 120 6.16 2.14 -6.56
C ALA A 120 7.11 3.18 -7.16
N ASP A 121 6.72 3.89 -8.23
CA ASP A 121 7.57 4.82 -8.97
C ASP A 121 6.75 5.82 -9.81
N LEU A 122 7.41 6.88 -10.27
CA LEU A 122 6.77 7.94 -11.08
C LEU A 122 6.21 7.42 -12.41
N LYS A 123 6.88 6.47 -13.04
CA LYS A 123 6.42 5.87 -14.30
C LYS A 123 5.11 5.12 -14.10
N THR A 124 5.00 4.38 -13.03
CA THR A 124 3.76 3.68 -12.65
C THR A 124 2.66 4.68 -12.34
N ARG A 125 2.97 5.78 -11.63
CA ARG A 125 2.03 6.87 -11.36
C ARG A 125 1.44 7.43 -12.65
N ASP A 126 2.29 7.83 -13.59
CA ASP A 126 1.86 8.50 -14.82
C ASP A 126 1.04 7.57 -15.72
N ALA A 127 1.39 6.28 -15.78
CA ALA A 127 0.61 5.27 -16.48
C ALA A 127 -0.78 5.08 -15.84
N LEU A 128 -0.86 5.01 -14.51
CA LEU A 128 -2.14 4.86 -13.80
C LEU A 128 -3.03 6.10 -13.92
N ILE A 129 -2.48 7.31 -13.95
CA ILE A 129 -3.25 8.52 -14.23
C ILE A 129 -3.93 8.41 -15.60
N ALA A 130 -3.22 7.95 -16.62
CA ALA A 130 -3.79 7.77 -17.96
C ALA A 130 -4.88 6.69 -17.98
N ASP A 131 -4.64 5.54 -17.34
CA ASP A 131 -5.60 4.43 -17.27
C ASP A 131 -6.89 4.84 -16.54
N LEU A 132 -6.76 5.49 -15.37
CA LEU A 132 -7.89 5.94 -14.56
C LEU A 132 -8.73 6.99 -15.31
N ASN A 133 -8.10 8.00 -15.90
CA ASN A 133 -8.80 9.00 -16.70
C ASN A 133 -9.51 8.38 -17.93
N SER A 134 -8.90 7.38 -18.56
CA SER A 134 -9.53 6.65 -19.67
C SER A 134 -10.75 5.85 -19.22
N ALA A 135 -10.78 5.41 -17.96
CA ALA A 135 -11.91 4.72 -17.34
C ALA A 135 -12.97 5.68 -16.75
N GLY A 136 -12.76 7.00 -16.84
CA GLY A 136 -13.67 8.02 -16.32
C GLY A 136 -13.48 8.33 -14.84
N VAL A 137 -12.38 7.87 -14.23
CA VAL A 137 -12.00 8.20 -12.86
C VAL A 137 -11.02 9.37 -12.91
N ASP A 138 -11.42 10.53 -12.38
CA ASP A 138 -10.58 11.72 -12.34
C ASP A 138 -9.30 11.49 -11.53
N ALA A 139 -8.15 11.59 -12.16
CA ALA A 139 -6.85 11.33 -11.58
C ALA A 139 -5.80 12.33 -12.09
N ALA A 140 -4.97 12.83 -11.17
CA ALA A 140 -3.88 13.75 -11.45
C ALA A 140 -2.70 13.52 -10.49
N THR A 141 -1.58 14.18 -10.75
CA THR A 141 -0.53 14.37 -9.75
C THR A 141 -1.07 15.22 -8.61
N CYS A 142 -0.88 14.82 -7.37
CA CYS A 142 -1.26 15.65 -6.23
C CYS A 142 -0.42 16.92 -6.16
#